data_adb00504102790099c84143aa9008aec
#
_entry.id   adb00504102790099c84143aa9008aec
#
_cell.length_a   1.000
_cell.length_b   1.000
_cell.length_c   1.000
_cell.angle_alpha   90.00
_cell.angle_beta   90.00
_cell.angle_gamma   90.00
#
_symmetry.space_group_name_H-M   'P 1'
#
loop_
_entity.id
_entity.type
_entity.pdbx_description
1 polymer ?
#
loop_
_entity_poly.entity_id
_entity_poly.type
_entity_poly.pdbx_seq_one_letter_code
_entity_poly.pdbx_strand_id
1 'polypeptide(L)'
;GLRRGPDGTLYWSSEGRRADALREDPFVRRTDAAGGYGGEFELRDYFRTTPLGNTGSGVADNFGFESLALSPDGRRVYTVNENALVQDGPRATPERGAPVRFVEYDAATGGALAERVYVTDPAADAPAPGAPIFSGVVEA
;
A
#
# COMPACT_ATOMS: atom_id res chain seq x y z
N GLY A 1 -0.54 -5.46 -6.02
CA GLY A 1 0.34 -5.31 -7.20
C GLY A 1 1.26 -6.49 -7.43
N LEU A 2 1.65 -6.72 -8.68
CA LEU A 2 2.63 -7.75 -9.07
C LEU A 2 3.57 -7.19 -10.13
N ARG A 3 4.88 -7.35 -9.94
CA ARG A 3 5.92 -6.92 -10.91
C ARG A 3 7.01 -7.97 -11.03
N ARG A 4 7.64 -8.01 -12.20
CA ARG A 4 8.81 -8.85 -12.47
C ARG A 4 10.05 -7.98 -12.66
N GLY A 5 11.08 -8.27 -11.89
CA GLY A 5 12.39 -7.62 -12.01
C GLY A 5 13.18 -8.07 -13.24
N PRO A 6 14.22 -7.32 -13.63
CA PRO A 6 15.05 -7.65 -14.78
C PRO A 6 15.81 -8.98 -14.62
N ASP A 7 16.07 -9.40 -13.40
CA ASP A 7 16.71 -10.67 -13.03
C ASP A 7 15.73 -11.86 -12.92
N GLY A 8 14.44 -11.62 -13.16
CA GLY A 8 13.39 -12.62 -13.04
C GLY A 8 12.72 -12.71 -11.68
N THR A 9 13.22 -12.00 -10.67
CA THR A 9 12.58 -11.90 -9.35
C THR A 9 11.15 -11.38 -9.49
N LEU A 10 10.22 -12.00 -8.80
CA LEU A 10 8.85 -11.52 -8.71
C LEU A 10 8.67 -10.75 -7.38
N TYR A 11 7.99 -9.63 -7.50
CA TYR A 11 7.61 -8.77 -6.37
C TYR A 11 6.09 -8.68 -6.34
N TRP A 12 5.50 -8.77 -5.14
CA TRP A 12 4.07 -8.53 -4.97
C TRP A 12 3.76 -7.79 -3.68
N SER A 13 2.71 -7.03 -3.71
CA SER A 13 2.16 -6.33 -2.54
C SER A 13 0.80 -6.89 -2.17
N SER A 14 0.45 -6.69 -0.92
CA SER A 14 -0.87 -6.98 -0.36
C SER A 14 -1.33 -5.79 0.46
N GLU A 15 -2.61 -5.48 0.34
CA GLU A 15 -3.25 -4.43 1.13
C GLU A 15 -3.39 -4.79 2.61
N GLY A 16 -3.21 -6.08 2.93
CA GLY A 16 -3.55 -6.56 4.25
C GLY A 16 -5.06 -6.66 4.46
N ARG A 17 -5.46 -6.95 5.67
CA ARG A 17 -6.87 -7.05 6.06
C ARG A 17 -7.09 -6.59 7.49
N ARG A 18 -8.14 -5.82 7.68
CA ARG A 18 -8.56 -5.32 8.98
C ARG A 18 -10.06 -5.57 9.19
N ALA A 19 -10.44 -6.84 9.32
CA ALA A 19 -11.81 -7.22 9.59
C ALA A 19 -11.88 -8.09 10.84
N ASP A 20 -12.83 -7.83 11.71
CA ASP A 20 -13.18 -8.54 12.95
C ASP A 20 -12.08 -9.42 13.57
N ALA A 21 -12.07 -10.70 13.25
CA ALA A 21 -11.11 -11.66 13.79
C ALA A 21 -9.85 -11.86 12.92
N LEU A 22 -9.86 -11.38 11.68
CA LEU A 22 -8.75 -11.52 10.73
C LEU A 22 -8.00 -10.22 10.62
N ARG A 23 -6.70 -10.28 10.93
CA ARG A 23 -5.78 -9.17 10.79
C ARG A 23 -4.54 -9.63 10.08
N GLU A 24 -4.32 -9.05 8.93
CA GLU A 24 -3.12 -9.25 8.14
C GLU A 24 -2.54 -7.88 7.87
N ASP A 25 -1.27 -7.68 8.22
CA ASP A 25 -0.57 -6.47 7.89
C ASP A 25 -0.40 -6.37 6.36
N PRO A 26 -0.39 -5.17 5.79
CA PRO A 26 0.01 -5.00 4.41
C PRO A 26 1.48 -5.40 4.28
N PHE A 27 1.86 -5.87 3.11
CA PHE A 27 3.25 -6.26 2.87
C PHE A 27 3.69 -6.01 1.43
N VAL A 28 5.00 -5.93 1.25
CA VAL A 28 5.68 -6.14 -0.03
C VAL A 28 6.60 -7.33 0.14
N ARG A 29 6.53 -8.30 -0.76
CA ARG A 29 7.36 -9.51 -0.76
C ARG A 29 8.03 -9.71 -2.09
N ARG A 30 9.08 -10.52 -2.09
CA ARG A 30 9.74 -10.99 -3.30
C ARG A 30 9.87 -12.49 -3.32
N THR A 31 9.91 -13.05 -4.52
CA THR A 31 10.26 -14.45 -4.75
C THR A 31 11.43 -14.51 -5.72
N ASP A 32 12.01 -15.69 -5.86
CA ASP A 32 12.82 -16.03 -7.02
C ASP A 32 11.95 -16.35 -8.25
N ALA A 33 12.59 -16.59 -9.39
CA ALA A 33 11.89 -16.93 -10.63
C ALA A 33 11.19 -18.30 -10.60
N ALA A 34 11.52 -19.16 -9.62
CA ALA A 34 10.89 -20.45 -9.40
C ALA A 34 9.70 -20.37 -8.43
N GLY A 35 9.40 -19.18 -7.89
CA GLY A 35 8.32 -18.97 -6.92
C GLY A 35 8.71 -19.26 -5.47
N GLY A 36 9.99 -19.51 -5.19
CA GLY A 36 10.50 -19.65 -3.82
C GLY A 36 10.44 -18.31 -3.06
N TYR A 37 10.26 -18.37 -1.74
CA TYR A 37 10.23 -17.17 -0.89
C TYR A 37 11.61 -16.50 -0.84
N GLY A 38 11.68 -15.28 -1.33
CA GLY A 38 12.91 -14.47 -1.36
C GLY A 38 13.02 -13.42 -0.27
N GLY A 39 11.95 -13.17 0.49
CA GLY A 39 11.95 -12.23 1.61
C GLY A 39 10.77 -11.24 1.58
N GLU A 40 10.66 -10.52 2.69
CA GLU A 40 9.67 -9.47 2.91
C GLU A 40 10.38 -8.14 3.15
N PHE A 41 9.77 -7.06 2.69
CA PHE A 41 10.27 -5.71 2.82
C PHE A 41 9.91 -5.11 4.17
N GLU A 42 10.68 -4.14 4.64
CA GLU A 42 10.44 -3.46 5.90
C GLU A 42 9.04 -2.84 5.92
N LEU A 43 8.25 -3.23 6.90
CA LEU A 43 6.97 -2.59 7.18
C LEU A 43 7.10 -1.70 8.41
N ARG A 44 6.95 -0.40 8.25
CA ARG A 44 6.95 0.53 9.38
C ARG A 44 5.70 0.35 10.23
N ASP A 45 5.85 0.46 11.56
CA ASP A 45 4.80 0.11 12.52
C ASP A 45 3.49 0.87 12.31
N TYR A 46 3.54 2.09 11.82
CA TYR A 46 2.34 2.90 11.58
C TYR A 46 1.52 2.49 10.34
N PHE A 47 1.99 1.53 9.52
CA PHE A 47 1.17 0.87 8.50
C PHE A 47 0.43 -0.35 9.04
N ARG A 48 0.92 -0.94 10.16
CA ARG A 48 0.34 -2.17 10.67
C ARG A 48 -1.12 -2.03 11.04
N THR A 49 -1.85 -3.10 10.83
CA THR A 49 -3.23 -3.18 11.30
C THR A 49 -3.25 -3.18 12.83
N THR A 50 -3.96 -2.23 13.41
CA THR A 50 -4.07 -2.17 14.87
C THR A 50 -5.01 -3.25 15.42
N PRO A 51 -4.84 -3.73 16.67
CA PRO A 51 -5.78 -4.65 17.31
C PRO A 51 -7.22 -4.11 17.30
N LEU A 52 -8.21 -5.03 17.33
CA LEU A 52 -9.62 -4.67 17.49
C LEU A 52 -9.82 -3.70 18.66
N GLY A 53 -10.59 -2.64 18.42
CA GLY A 53 -10.81 -1.58 19.40
C GLY A 53 -9.79 -0.44 19.36
N ASN A 54 -8.63 -0.61 18.72
CA ASN A 54 -7.71 0.48 18.44
C ASN A 54 -7.96 1.01 17.03
N THR A 55 -8.55 2.18 16.91
CA THR A 55 -8.84 2.85 15.64
C THR A 55 -7.84 3.97 15.33
N GLY A 56 -6.79 4.10 16.14
CA GLY A 56 -5.88 5.26 16.12
C GLY A 56 -4.83 5.26 15.03
N SER A 57 -4.48 4.10 14.43
CA SER A 57 -3.40 4.03 13.45
C SER A 57 -3.50 2.81 12.53
N GLY A 58 -2.70 2.82 11.48
CA GLY A 58 -2.54 1.72 10.51
C GLY A 58 -3.36 1.91 9.25
N VAL A 59 -3.25 0.94 8.35
CA VAL A 59 -4.09 0.89 7.16
C VAL A 59 -5.54 0.65 7.55
N ALA A 60 -6.46 1.30 6.85
CA ALA A 60 -7.86 0.97 6.94
C ALA A 60 -8.11 -0.37 6.22
N ASP A 61 -9.23 -1.03 6.52
CA ASP A 61 -9.54 -2.33 5.92
C ASP A 61 -9.56 -2.24 4.40
N ASN A 62 -8.76 -3.08 3.76
CA ASN A 62 -8.62 -3.14 2.29
C ASN A 62 -8.16 -1.82 1.64
N PHE A 63 -7.24 -1.08 2.28
CA PHE A 63 -6.66 0.17 1.75
C PHE A 63 -5.14 0.27 1.98
N GLY A 64 -4.48 -0.88 2.04
CA GLY A 64 -3.03 -0.95 2.19
C GLY A 64 -2.27 -0.85 0.87
N PHE A 65 -1.22 -1.65 0.69
CA PHE A 65 -0.32 -1.59 -0.47
C PHE A 65 -0.91 -2.30 -1.69
N GLU A 66 -1.65 -1.59 -2.52
CA GLU A 66 -2.20 -2.15 -3.75
C GLU A 66 -1.27 -1.95 -4.94
N SER A 67 -0.66 -0.80 -5.05
CA SER A 67 0.24 -0.48 -6.16
C SER A 67 1.67 -0.96 -5.91
N LEU A 68 2.37 -1.28 -6.98
CA LEU A 68 3.77 -1.68 -6.94
C LEU A 68 4.48 -1.27 -8.24
N ALA A 69 5.64 -0.66 -8.12
CA ALA A 69 6.49 -0.31 -9.25
C ALA A 69 7.95 -0.67 -8.98
N LEU A 70 8.72 -0.84 -10.05
CA LEU A 70 10.17 -1.04 -10.01
C LEU A 70 10.87 0.07 -10.78
N SER A 71 12.05 0.47 -10.30
CA SER A 71 12.94 1.28 -11.12
C SER A 71 13.42 0.50 -12.35
N PRO A 72 13.75 1.17 -13.46
CA PRO A 72 14.21 0.49 -14.69
C PRO A 72 15.45 -0.39 -14.49
N ASP A 73 16.31 -0.06 -13.53
CA ASP A 73 17.49 -0.84 -13.17
C ASP A 73 17.22 -1.97 -12.14
N GLY A 74 15.99 -2.10 -11.69
CA GLY A 74 15.56 -3.10 -10.70
C GLY A 74 16.08 -2.89 -9.28
N ARG A 75 16.71 -1.75 -9.00
CA ARG A 75 17.32 -1.50 -7.68
C ARG A 75 16.37 -0.91 -6.64
N ARG A 76 15.24 -0.38 -7.08
CA ARG A 76 14.23 0.24 -6.22
C ARG A 76 12.89 -0.41 -6.43
N VAL A 77 12.18 -0.56 -5.32
CA VAL A 77 10.78 -0.97 -5.29
C VAL A 77 9.98 0.16 -4.69
N TYR A 78 8.86 0.47 -5.29
CA TYR A 78 7.97 1.54 -4.85
C TYR A 78 6.60 0.96 -4.57
N THR A 79 5.97 1.43 -3.51
CA THR A 79 4.57 1.13 -3.21
C THR A 79 3.89 2.35 -2.61
N VAL A 80 2.58 2.38 -2.67
CA VAL A 80 1.77 3.39 -2.00
C VAL A 80 0.53 2.72 -1.41
N ASN A 81 0.10 3.17 -0.24
CA ASN A 81 -1.19 2.74 0.30
C ASN A 81 -2.33 3.35 -0.51
N GLU A 82 -3.37 2.57 -0.74
CA GLU A 82 -4.49 2.96 -1.61
C GLU A 82 -5.19 4.23 -1.13
N ASN A 83 -5.35 4.41 0.18
CA ASN A 83 -6.04 5.54 0.77
C ASN A 83 -5.38 5.98 2.07
N ALA A 84 -5.83 7.08 2.68
CA ALA A 84 -5.27 7.60 3.92
C ALA A 84 -5.16 6.52 5.01
N LEU A 85 -4.02 6.50 5.71
CA LEU A 85 -3.92 5.77 6.97
C LEU A 85 -4.89 6.38 7.98
N VAL A 86 -5.34 5.58 8.94
CA VAL A 86 -6.31 6.03 9.96
C VAL A 86 -5.86 7.29 10.68
N GLN A 87 -4.57 7.41 10.99
CA GLN A 87 -4.00 8.59 11.68
C GLN A 87 -3.73 9.79 10.76
N ASP A 88 -3.68 9.59 9.45
CA ASP A 88 -3.34 10.66 8.50
C ASP A 88 -4.55 11.48 8.06
N GLY A 89 -5.74 10.97 8.29
CA GLY A 89 -6.97 11.68 7.99
C GLY A 89 -8.06 10.82 7.38
N PRO A 90 -9.12 11.46 6.94
CA PRO A 90 -10.23 10.74 6.31
C PRO A 90 -9.90 10.39 4.85
N ARG A 91 -10.62 9.41 4.34
CA ARG A 91 -10.57 8.97 2.94
C ARG A 91 -10.92 10.11 1.97
N ALA A 92 -10.49 9.93 0.73
CA ALA A 92 -10.88 10.83 -0.36
C ALA A 92 -12.40 10.86 -0.54
N THR A 93 -12.92 12.05 -0.84
CA THR A 93 -14.32 12.31 -1.16
C THR A 93 -14.40 13.14 -2.44
N PRO A 94 -15.58 13.39 -3.01
CA PRO A 94 -15.71 14.31 -4.14
C PRO A 94 -15.24 15.74 -3.84
N GLU A 95 -15.20 16.15 -2.57
CA GLU A 95 -14.80 17.49 -2.15
C GLU A 95 -13.32 17.60 -1.79
N ARG A 96 -12.63 16.44 -1.55
CA ARG A 96 -11.23 16.45 -1.12
C ARG A 96 -10.51 15.16 -1.45
N GLY A 97 -9.21 15.28 -1.67
CA GLY A 97 -8.29 14.15 -1.75
C GLY A 97 -7.93 13.55 -0.37
N ALA A 98 -7.17 12.48 -0.38
CA ALA A 98 -6.64 11.82 0.80
C ALA A 98 -5.11 11.83 0.81
N PRO A 99 -4.45 11.99 1.97
CA PRO A 99 -3.02 11.80 2.08
C PRO A 99 -2.67 10.31 1.96
N VAL A 100 -1.83 9.97 0.99
CA VAL A 100 -1.27 8.62 0.82
C VAL A 100 0.25 8.68 1.00
N ARG A 101 0.85 7.58 1.43
CA ARG A 101 2.27 7.46 1.69
C ARG A 101 2.95 6.63 0.63
N PHE A 102 3.80 7.27 -0.12
CA PHE A 102 4.64 6.65 -1.12
C PHE A 102 5.94 6.18 -0.46
N VAL A 103 6.21 4.88 -0.52
CA VAL A 103 7.41 4.28 0.10
C VAL A 103 8.36 3.78 -0.98
N GLU A 104 9.63 4.15 -0.84
CA GLU A 104 10.74 3.69 -1.65
C GLU A 104 11.60 2.70 -0.86
N TYR A 105 11.87 1.54 -1.44
CA TYR A 105 12.68 0.49 -0.85
C TYR A 105 13.93 0.19 -1.68
N ASP A 106 14.98 -0.25 -1.01
CA ASP A 106 16.09 -0.95 -1.65
C ASP A 106 15.67 -2.38 -2.01
N ALA A 107 15.74 -2.74 -3.29
CA ALA A 107 15.26 -4.04 -3.77
C ALA A 107 16.10 -5.23 -3.25
N ALA A 108 17.39 -5.00 -2.97
CA ALA A 108 18.30 -6.06 -2.51
C ALA A 108 18.13 -6.37 -1.02
N THR A 109 17.95 -5.33 -0.20
CA THR A 109 17.85 -5.49 1.26
C THR A 109 16.42 -5.54 1.76
N GLY A 110 15.46 -4.96 1.04
CA GLY A 110 14.09 -4.76 1.50
C GLY A 110 13.93 -3.60 2.48
N GLY A 111 15.01 -2.87 2.79
CA GLY A 111 14.97 -1.73 3.70
C GLY A 111 14.29 -0.50 3.09
N ALA A 112 13.50 0.21 3.89
CA ALA A 112 12.87 1.46 3.48
C ALA A 112 13.91 2.59 3.40
N LEU A 113 14.00 3.24 2.23
CA LEU A 113 14.96 4.31 1.96
C LEU A 113 14.36 5.70 2.12
N ALA A 114 13.14 5.87 1.64
CA ALA A 114 12.44 7.14 1.68
C ALA A 114 10.93 6.94 1.77
N GLU A 115 10.27 7.95 2.29
CA GLU A 115 8.82 8.05 2.32
C GLU A 115 8.40 9.47 1.99
N ARG A 116 7.32 9.59 1.23
CA ARG A 116 6.73 10.87 0.85
C ARG A 116 5.23 10.82 0.98
N VAL A 117 4.63 11.89 1.45
CA VAL A 117 3.18 12.04 1.45
C VAL A 117 2.77 12.72 0.15
N TYR A 118 1.80 12.13 -0.51
CA TYR A 118 1.09 12.70 -1.64
C TYR A 118 -0.38 12.86 -1.28
N VAL A 119 -0.97 13.99 -1.59
CA VAL A 119 -2.42 14.19 -1.42
C VAL A 119 -3.05 13.93 -2.78
N THR A 120 -3.91 12.91 -2.86
CA THR A 120 -4.61 12.57 -4.10
C THR A 120 -5.58 13.68 -4.50
N ASP A 121 -5.98 13.69 -5.76
CA ASP A 121 -7.10 14.52 -6.18
C ASP A 121 -8.40 14.05 -5.51
N PRO A 122 -9.40 14.92 -5.37
CA PRO A 122 -10.75 14.51 -5.01
C PRO A 122 -11.31 13.45 -5.96
N ALA A 123 -12.21 12.61 -5.48
CA ALA A 123 -12.92 11.67 -6.35
C ALA A 123 -13.64 12.42 -7.46
N ALA A 124 -13.46 11.99 -8.73
CA ALA A 124 -13.90 12.75 -9.90
C ALA A 124 -15.43 12.94 -9.97
N ASP A 125 -16.19 11.97 -9.48
CA ASP A 125 -17.66 11.98 -9.55
C ASP A 125 -18.29 11.63 -8.21
N ALA A 126 -19.37 12.28 -7.88
CA ALA A 126 -20.22 11.84 -6.78
C ALA A 126 -20.88 10.50 -7.20
N PRO A 127 -20.76 9.44 -6.37
CA PRO A 127 -21.38 8.17 -6.70
C PRO A 127 -22.91 8.31 -6.74
N ALA A 128 -23.58 7.38 -7.43
CA ALA A 128 -25.03 7.28 -7.37
C ALA A 128 -25.50 7.18 -5.90
N PRO A 129 -26.70 7.68 -5.55
CA PRO A 129 -27.18 7.59 -4.19
C PRO A 129 -27.10 6.16 -3.62
N GLY A 130 -26.41 5.99 -2.50
CA GLY A 130 -26.22 4.69 -1.84
C GLY A 130 -25.05 3.85 -2.34
N ALA A 131 -24.33 4.29 -3.39
CA ALA A 131 -23.09 3.64 -3.79
C ALA A 131 -21.91 4.10 -2.92
N PRO A 132 -20.95 3.22 -2.63
CA PRO A 132 -19.75 3.61 -1.91
C PRO A 132 -18.89 4.56 -2.76
N ILE A 133 -18.27 5.54 -2.11
CA ILE A 133 -17.28 6.40 -2.74
C ILE A 133 -15.93 5.70 -2.64
N PHE A 134 -15.36 5.36 -3.78
CA PHE A 134 -14.00 4.86 -3.87
C PHE A 134 -13.16 5.82 -4.73
N SER A 135 -12.09 6.31 -4.16
CA SER A 135 -10.99 6.93 -4.88
C SER A 135 -9.73 6.54 -4.14
N GLY A 136 -8.85 5.84 -4.81
CA GLY A 136 -7.62 5.34 -4.25
C GLY A 136 -6.54 5.18 -5.31
N VAL A 137 -5.31 4.96 -4.88
CA VAL A 137 -4.17 4.66 -5.77
C VAL A 137 -4.09 3.14 -5.93
N VAL A 138 -4.62 2.62 -7.01
CA VAL A 138 -4.69 1.18 -7.28
C VAL A 138 -3.56 0.66 -8.17
N GLU A 139 -2.91 1.54 -8.93
CA GLU A 139 -1.75 1.18 -9.75
C GLU A 139 -0.78 2.36 -9.93
N ALA A 140 0.52 2.08 -9.95
CA ALA A 140 1.59 3.06 -10.13
C ALA A 140 2.62 2.57 -11.17
#